data_a2806efb8464511592899f94be607d2a
#
_entry.id   a2806efb8464511592899f94be607d2a
#
_cell.length_a   1.000
_cell.length_b   1.000
_cell.length_c   1.000
_cell.angle_alpha   90.00
_cell.angle_beta   90.00
_cell.angle_gamma   90.00
#
_symmetry.space_group_name_H-M   'P 1'
#
loop_
_entity.id
_entity.type
_entity.pdbx_description
1 polymer ?
#
loop_
_entity_poly.entity_id
_entity_poly.type
_entity_poly.pdbx_seq_one_letter_code
_entity_poly.pdbx_strand_id
1 'polypeptide(L)'
;MNLLQTLKSAVMRLNGDRNTLFDVPVARQKAILEGLPEPEDLLERAYAQYRCQMMLERPILRVMYQAAAMLLLPVYRRQLLRRLAPRKEQAADAVFAFDGPDTILPCSLRQEFPGIRQVRDFQNALFLTGEDCSFLRELARRYPAASYFRFKCMAKLAMYRSLYETYRPKAIIVSEEYSYTASFLTEYCHRLGVEHINVMHGEKLYYIRDSFFCFDRCYVWDEYYRKLFCELRAEPTQFRVELPPSMQPWDAQDVEKAVDYTYYLQAETPQMLEKIAKRLQMLRKSGVVVAIRPHPVYSDMATVRRLFSDFEIEVNAEVGIETSILRTRHVIGLYSTVLYQSHINHVSVVIDDLTEPERFAQLRSLRYIMLDKPHELLSALLQEDLPT
;
A
#
# COMPACT_ATOMS: atom_id res chain seq x y z
N MET A 1 14.45 -23.41 -17.84
CA MET A 1 14.03 -22.04 -17.49
C MET A 1 12.57 -21.89 -17.91
N ASN A 2 11.67 -21.63 -16.96
CA ASN A 2 10.22 -21.68 -17.20
C ASN A 2 9.79 -20.46 -18.04
N LEU A 3 9.02 -20.66 -19.13
CA LEU A 3 8.55 -19.61 -20.03
C LEU A 3 7.97 -18.39 -19.28
N LEU A 4 7.26 -18.62 -18.18
CA LEU A 4 6.73 -17.62 -17.28
C LEU A 4 7.83 -16.78 -16.60
N GLN A 5 8.94 -17.37 -16.19
CA GLN A 5 10.06 -16.64 -15.59
C GLN A 5 10.77 -15.79 -16.64
N THR A 6 10.90 -16.29 -17.85
CA THR A 6 11.50 -15.53 -18.97
C THR A 6 10.63 -14.34 -19.35
N LEU A 7 9.30 -14.53 -19.43
CA LEU A 7 8.35 -13.43 -19.66
C LEU A 7 8.38 -12.40 -18.53
N LYS A 8 8.41 -12.84 -17.27
CA LYS A 8 8.50 -11.96 -16.10
C LYS A 8 9.79 -11.14 -16.14
N SER A 9 10.93 -11.75 -16.43
CA SER A 9 12.22 -11.04 -16.53
C SER A 9 12.27 -10.08 -17.72
N ALA A 10 11.67 -10.42 -18.86
CA ALA A 10 11.56 -9.54 -20.01
C ALA A 10 10.68 -8.31 -19.71
N VAL A 11 9.54 -8.52 -19.04
CA VAL A 11 8.65 -7.43 -18.58
C VAL A 11 9.34 -6.52 -17.57
N MET A 12 10.08 -7.10 -16.60
CA MET A 12 10.85 -6.31 -15.63
C MET A 12 11.95 -5.47 -16.31
N ARG A 13 12.66 -6.03 -17.30
CA ARG A 13 13.66 -5.28 -18.09
C ARG A 13 13.03 -4.15 -18.91
N LEU A 14 11.85 -4.36 -19.48
CA LEU A 14 11.11 -3.34 -20.23
C LEU A 14 10.54 -2.24 -19.35
N ASN A 15 10.15 -2.56 -18.11
CA ASN A 15 9.69 -1.56 -17.14
C ASN A 15 10.84 -0.71 -16.60
N GLY A 16 12.06 -1.27 -16.47
CA GLY A 16 13.18 -0.62 -15.80
C GLY A 16 12.81 -0.24 -14.35
N ASP A 17 13.47 0.78 -13.82
CA ASP A 17 13.22 1.33 -12.47
C ASP A 17 12.04 2.31 -12.43
N ARG A 18 11.11 2.21 -13.38
CA ARG A 18 9.99 3.13 -13.47
C ARG A 18 9.05 3.00 -12.28
N ASN A 19 8.85 4.10 -11.59
CA ASN A 19 7.85 4.25 -10.54
C ASN A 19 6.68 5.11 -11.03
N THR A 20 5.63 4.49 -11.55
CA THR A 20 4.49 5.21 -12.14
C THR A 20 3.74 6.11 -11.16
N LEU A 21 3.89 5.92 -9.86
CA LEU A 21 3.37 6.81 -8.84
C LEU A 21 3.99 8.21 -8.94
N PHE A 22 5.31 8.28 -9.10
CA PHE A 22 6.06 9.52 -9.13
C PHE A 22 6.34 10.02 -10.56
N ASP A 23 6.42 9.10 -11.53
CA ASP A 23 6.78 9.44 -12.92
C ASP A 23 5.59 9.97 -13.73
N VAL A 24 4.34 9.74 -13.27
CA VAL A 24 3.15 10.23 -13.98
C VAL A 24 2.59 11.45 -13.24
N PRO A 25 2.65 12.65 -13.86
CA PRO A 25 2.15 13.87 -13.24
C PRO A 25 0.68 13.76 -12.80
N VAL A 26 0.34 14.32 -11.64
CA VAL A 26 -1.02 14.31 -11.08
C VAL A 26 -2.05 14.89 -12.05
N ALA A 27 -1.71 15.97 -12.78
CA ALA A 27 -2.61 16.53 -13.79
C ALA A 27 -3.01 15.51 -14.87
N ARG A 28 -2.06 14.68 -15.31
CA ARG A 28 -2.34 13.58 -16.25
C ARG A 28 -3.20 12.49 -15.62
N GLN A 29 -2.95 12.17 -14.34
CA GLN A 29 -3.77 11.19 -13.63
C GLN A 29 -5.21 11.69 -13.49
N LYS A 30 -5.42 12.96 -13.15
CA LYS A 30 -6.76 13.58 -13.08
C LYS A 30 -7.46 13.56 -14.42
N ALA A 31 -6.80 13.97 -15.50
CA ALA A 31 -7.38 13.95 -16.85
C ALA A 31 -7.81 12.53 -17.28
N ILE A 32 -7.04 11.49 -16.91
CA ILE A 32 -7.43 10.09 -17.15
C ILE A 32 -8.71 9.75 -16.36
N LEU A 33 -8.74 10.11 -15.09
CA LEU A 33 -9.85 9.78 -14.19
C LEU A 33 -11.16 10.48 -14.62
N GLU A 34 -11.06 11.76 -14.97
CA GLU A 34 -12.18 12.58 -15.45
C GLU A 34 -12.72 12.11 -16.80
N GLY A 35 -11.85 11.55 -17.67
CA GLY A 35 -12.26 10.99 -18.97
C GLY A 35 -12.97 9.63 -18.90
N LEU A 36 -13.17 9.05 -17.71
CA LEU A 36 -13.89 7.80 -17.51
C LEU A 36 -15.33 8.06 -17.07
N PRO A 37 -16.32 7.32 -17.58
CA PRO A 37 -17.72 7.43 -17.14
C PRO A 37 -17.86 6.99 -15.68
N GLU A 38 -18.96 7.38 -15.03
CA GLU A 38 -19.32 6.83 -13.74
C GLU A 38 -19.78 5.38 -13.91
N PRO A 39 -19.20 4.44 -13.15
CA PRO A 39 -19.60 3.04 -13.25
C PRO A 39 -20.97 2.81 -12.60
N GLU A 40 -21.81 2.00 -13.26
CA GLU A 40 -23.16 1.66 -12.79
C GLU A 40 -23.17 0.48 -11.83
N ASP A 41 -22.17 -0.41 -11.90
CA ASP A 41 -22.08 -1.60 -11.06
C ASP A 41 -20.61 -1.99 -10.71
N LEU A 42 -20.46 -3.05 -9.90
CA LEU A 42 -19.17 -3.54 -9.43
C LEU A 42 -18.25 -4.04 -10.56
N LEU A 43 -18.81 -4.59 -11.64
CA LEU A 43 -18.01 -5.04 -12.79
C LEU A 43 -17.46 -3.85 -13.58
N GLU A 44 -18.24 -2.80 -13.71
CA GLU A 44 -17.80 -1.55 -14.35
C GLU A 44 -16.77 -0.82 -13.51
N ARG A 45 -16.92 -0.79 -12.17
CA ARG A 45 -15.90 -0.27 -11.25
C ARG A 45 -14.57 -0.99 -11.44
N ALA A 46 -14.57 -2.31 -11.44
CA ALA A 46 -13.37 -3.12 -11.68
C ALA A 46 -12.73 -2.81 -13.04
N TYR A 47 -13.56 -2.67 -14.09
CA TYR A 47 -13.06 -2.36 -15.41
C TYR A 47 -12.55 -0.92 -15.54
N ALA A 48 -13.18 0.05 -14.89
CA ALA A 48 -12.71 1.43 -14.83
C ALA A 48 -11.34 1.53 -14.14
N GLN A 49 -11.16 0.86 -13.00
CA GLN A 49 -9.86 0.77 -12.31
C GLN A 49 -8.81 0.09 -13.19
N TYR A 50 -9.15 -1.00 -13.87
CA TYR A 50 -8.28 -1.64 -14.85
C TYR A 50 -7.85 -0.66 -15.95
N ARG A 51 -8.76 0.14 -16.50
CA ARG A 51 -8.43 1.15 -17.51
C ARG A 51 -7.48 2.20 -16.97
N CYS A 52 -7.68 2.70 -15.75
CA CYS A 52 -6.74 3.62 -15.09
C CYS A 52 -5.35 3.04 -15.04
N GLN A 53 -5.19 1.80 -14.55
CA GLN A 53 -3.89 1.15 -14.45
C GLN A 53 -3.25 0.93 -15.82
N MET A 54 -4.02 0.49 -16.81
CA MET A 54 -3.49 0.31 -18.17
C MET A 54 -3.06 1.64 -18.80
N MET A 55 -3.71 2.76 -18.49
CA MET A 55 -3.31 4.07 -19.00
C MET A 55 -2.00 4.59 -18.38
N LEU A 56 -1.63 4.10 -17.21
CA LEU A 56 -0.33 4.36 -16.59
C LEU A 56 0.82 3.57 -17.26
N GLU A 57 0.50 2.42 -17.88
CA GLU A 57 1.47 1.53 -18.50
C GLU A 57 1.92 2.02 -19.90
N ARG A 58 3.12 1.59 -20.32
CA ARG A 58 3.59 1.84 -21.68
C ARG A 58 2.71 1.13 -22.72
N PRO A 59 2.42 1.75 -23.88
CA PRO A 59 1.56 1.14 -24.89
C PRO A 59 1.99 -0.26 -25.32
N ILE A 60 3.29 -0.48 -25.47
CA ILE A 60 3.84 -1.80 -25.87
C ILE A 60 3.53 -2.87 -24.80
N LEU A 61 3.65 -2.54 -23.52
CA LEU A 61 3.35 -3.50 -22.43
C LEU A 61 1.86 -3.84 -22.41
N ARG A 62 0.99 -2.86 -22.66
CA ARG A 62 -0.46 -3.09 -22.77
C ARG A 62 -0.78 -4.12 -23.85
N VAL A 63 -0.18 -3.97 -25.05
CA VAL A 63 -0.36 -4.90 -26.17
C VAL A 63 0.18 -6.27 -25.79
N MET A 64 1.37 -6.35 -25.20
CA MET A 64 1.98 -7.62 -24.75
C MET A 64 1.12 -8.36 -23.72
N TYR A 65 0.58 -7.64 -22.73
CA TYR A 65 -0.31 -8.22 -21.72
C TYR A 65 -1.59 -8.76 -22.34
N GLN A 66 -2.21 -8.04 -23.28
CA GLN A 66 -3.40 -8.50 -23.97
C GLN A 66 -3.13 -9.75 -24.82
N ALA A 67 -2.06 -9.74 -25.61
CA ALA A 67 -1.70 -10.87 -26.47
C ALA A 67 -1.35 -12.12 -25.63
N ALA A 68 -0.52 -11.97 -24.60
CA ALA A 68 -0.18 -13.07 -23.70
C ALA A 68 -1.43 -13.65 -23.01
N ALA A 69 -2.30 -12.80 -22.50
CA ALA A 69 -3.52 -13.23 -21.84
C ALA A 69 -4.49 -13.94 -22.82
N MET A 70 -4.60 -13.45 -24.06
CA MET A 70 -5.43 -14.10 -25.08
C MET A 70 -5.01 -15.54 -25.33
N LEU A 71 -3.70 -15.80 -25.38
CA LEU A 71 -3.16 -17.15 -25.59
C LEU A 71 -3.26 -18.04 -24.33
N LEU A 72 -3.01 -17.45 -23.15
CA LEU A 72 -2.94 -18.22 -21.90
C LEU A 72 -4.30 -18.51 -21.28
N LEU A 73 -5.29 -17.62 -21.47
CA LEU A 73 -6.60 -17.72 -20.83
C LEU A 73 -7.31 -19.08 -21.07
N PRO A 74 -7.45 -19.59 -22.31
CA PRO A 74 -8.13 -20.86 -22.54
C PRO A 74 -7.37 -22.06 -21.94
N VAL A 75 -6.05 -22.05 -22.00
CA VAL A 75 -5.18 -23.10 -21.45
C VAL A 75 -5.28 -23.13 -19.93
N TYR A 76 -5.12 -21.97 -19.30
CA TYR A 76 -5.15 -21.85 -17.85
C TYR A 76 -6.54 -22.17 -17.29
N ARG A 77 -7.62 -21.70 -17.96
CA ARG A 77 -8.99 -22.07 -17.60
C ARG A 77 -9.20 -23.58 -17.62
N ARG A 78 -8.71 -24.27 -18.68
CA ARG A 78 -8.82 -25.74 -18.77
C ARG A 78 -8.06 -26.45 -17.65
N GLN A 79 -6.89 -25.92 -17.27
CA GLN A 79 -6.12 -26.45 -16.14
C GLN A 79 -6.87 -26.28 -14.82
N LEU A 80 -7.44 -25.12 -14.55
CA LEU A 80 -8.19 -24.84 -13.33
C LEU A 80 -9.44 -25.72 -13.19
N LEU A 81 -10.15 -25.98 -14.28
CA LEU A 81 -11.34 -26.85 -14.31
C LEU A 81 -11.02 -28.35 -14.09
N ARG A 82 -9.77 -28.76 -14.31
CA ARG A 82 -9.34 -30.13 -14.10
C ARG A 82 -8.81 -30.38 -12.69
N ARG A 83 -8.57 -29.34 -11.93
CA ARG A 83 -8.07 -29.46 -10.55
C ARG A 83 -9.21 -29.82 -9.63
N LEU A 84 -8.89 -30.63 -8.62
CA LEU A 84 -9.81 -30.98 -7.55
C LEU A 84 -9.95 -29.82 -6.57
N ALA A 85 -11.10 -29.73 -5.93
CA ALA A 85 -11.30 -28.82 -4.81
C ALA A 85 -10.29 -29.12 -3.70
N PRO A 86 -9.81 -28.09 -2.98
CA PRO A 86 -8.93 -28.30 -1.85
C PRO A 86 -9.64 -29.11 -0.75
N ARG A 87 -8.83 -29.73 0.11
CA ARG A 87 -9.36 -30.39 1.29
C ARG A 87 -10.02 -29.34 2.21
N LYS A 88 -11.22 -29.66 2.67
CA LYS A 88 -11.89 -28.84 3.66
C LYS A 88 -11.10 -28.85 4.95
N GLU A 89 -10.87 -27.67 5.49
CA GLU A 89 -10.32 -27.46 6.84
C GLU A 89 -11.44 -27.07 7.82
N GLN A 90 -11.06 -26.78 9.06
CA GLN A 90 -12.01 -26.24 10.04
C GLN A 90 -12.57 -24.91 9.54
N ALA A 91 -13.88 -24.75 9.61
CA ALA A 91 -14.55 -23.50 9.25
C ALA A 91 -13.98 -22.34 10.06
N ALA A 92 -13.80 -21.19 9.41
CA ALA A 92 -13.35 -19.96 10.04
C ALA A 92 -14.46 -18.90 9.97
N ASP A 93 -14.57 -18.04 10.99
CA ASP A 93 -15.53 -16.93 10.93
C ASP A 93 -15.17 -15.97 9.79
N ALA A 94 -13.88 -15.65 9.66
CA ALA A 94 -13.35 -14.89 8.54
C ALA A 94 -11.96 -15.41 8.12
N VAL A 95 -11.58 -15.15 6.87
CA VAL A 95 -10.24 -15.42 6.35
C VAL A 95 -9.56 -14.11 6.06
N PHE A 96 -8.36 -13.90 6.62
CA PHE A 96 -7.49 -12.78 6.32
C PHE A 96 -6.42 -13.22 5.33
N ALA A 97 -6.62 -12.88 4.05
CA ALA A 97 -5.71 -13.23 2.96
C ALA A 97 -4.65 -12.14 2.76
N PHE A 98 -3.60 -12.20 3.56
CA PHE A 98 -2.52 -11.20 3.57
C PHE A 98 -1.19 -11.80 4.04
N ASP A 99 -0.10 -11.50 3.33
CA ASP A 99 1.23 -12.04 3.63
C ASP A 99 1.97 -11.26 4.74
N GLY A 100 1.51 -10.06 5.07
CA GLY A 100 2.09 -9.20 6.11
C GLY A 100 1.61 -9.54 7.53
N PRO A 101 1.95 -8.70 8.52
CA PRO A 101 1.54 -8.89 9.90
C PRO A 101 0.03 -8.67 10.06
N ASP A 102 -0.57 -9.44 10.97
CA ASP A 102 -1.99 -9.32 11.31
C ASP A 102 -2.31 -8.10 12.19
N THR A 103 -1.29 -7.40 12.67
CA THR A 103 -1.42 -6.16 13.46
C THR A 103 -2.07 -5.00 12.70
N ILE A 104 -2.29 -5.15 11.38
CA ILE A 104 -3.07 -4.20 10.59
C ILE A 104 -4.59 -4.43 10.68
N LEU A 105 -5.05 -5.55 11.27
CA LEU A 105 -6.47 -5.82 11.45
C LEU A 105 -7.04 -4.93 12.55
N PRO A 106 -8.06 -4.09 12.26
CA PRO A 106 -8.77 -3.29 13.26
C PRO A 106 -9.30 -4.11 14.42
N CYS A 107 -9.34 -3.51 15.61
CA CYS A 107 -9.86 -4.18 16.81
C CYS A 107 -11.33 -4.57 16.67
N SER A 108 -12.14 -3.73 16.03
CA SER A 108 -13.55 -4.01 15.76
C SER A 108 -13.74 -5.30 14.93
N LEU A 109 -12.91 -5.51 13.90
CA LEU A 109 -12.96 -6.75 13.09
C LEU A 109 -12.57 -7.99 13.91
N ARG A 110 -11.58 -7.88 14.81
CA ARG A 110 -11.18 -9.00 15.67
C ARG A 110 -12.28 -9.36 16.67
N GLN A 111 -13.05 -8.37 17.14
CA GLN A 111 -14.19 -8.60 18.05
C GLN A 111 -15.38 -9.21 17.29
N GLU A 112 -15.66 -8.75 16.07
CA GLU A 112 -16.75 -9.26 15.24
C GLU A 112 -16.49 -10.69 14.74
N PHE A 113 -15.24 -10.98 14.37
CA PHE A 113 -14.82 -12.30 13.87
C PHE A 113 -13.75 -12.91 14.79
N PRO A 114 -14.09 -13.47 15.94
CA PRO A 114 -13.09 -14.02 16.87
C PRO A 114 -12.31 -15.20 16.28
N GLY A 115 -12.87 -15.89 15.28
CA GLY A 115 -12.25 -17.00 14.55
C GLY A 115 -11.59 -16.57 13.24
N ILE A 116 -10.97 -15.38 13.15
CA ILE A 116 -10.19 -14.97 11.97
C ILE A 116 -9.00 -15.91 11.78
N ARG A 117 -8.87 -16.44 10.57
CA ARG A 117 -7.72 -17.24 10.17
C ARG A 117 -6.89 -16.48 9.13
N GLN A 118 -5.64 -16.18 9.47
CA GLN A 118 -4.72 -15.62 8.46
C GLN A 118 -4.25 -16.72 7.53
N VAL A 119 -4.33 -16.45 6.22
CA VAL A 119 -3.86 -17.34 5.16
C VAL A 119 -2.78 -16.60 4.36
N ARG A 120 -1.59 -17.18 4.33
CA ARG A 120 -0.45 -16.73 3.55
C ARG A 120 -0.22 -17.70 2.41
N ASP A 121 0.32 -17.22 1.30
CA ASP A 121 0.72 -18.04 0.14
C ASP A 121 -0.37 -19.03 -0.34
N PHE A 122 -1.58 -18.53 -0.57
CA PHE A 122 -2.77 -19.29 -0.98
C PHE A 122 -2.82 -19.68 -2.46
N GLN A 123 -1.68 -19.65 -3.17
CA GLN A 123 -1.62 -19.91 -4.63
C GLN A 123 -1.65 -21.41 -5.01
N ASN A 124 -1.56 -22.29 -4.05
CA ASN A 124 -1.25 -23.70 -4.33
C ASN A 124 -2.45 -24.61 -4.67
N ALA A 125 -3.69 -24.16 -4.45
CA ALA A 125 -4.87 -25.01 -4.64
C ALA A 125 -5.96 -24.37 -5.52
N LEU A 126 -5.57 -23.63 -6.57
CA LEU A 126 -6.49 -22.90 -7.44
C LEU A 126 -7.33 -23.86 -8.29
N PHE A 127 -8.65 -23.70 -8.30
CA PHE A 127 -9.58 -24.46 -9.13
C PHE A 127 -10.81 -23.61 -9.50
N LEU A 128 -11.62 -24.09 -10.42
CA LEU A 128 -12.88 -23.47 -10.85
C LEU A 128 -14.01 -24.49 -10.87
N THR A 129 -15.22 -24.03 -10.59
CA THR A 129 -16.46 -24.80 -10.72
C THR A 129 -17.23 -24.40 -11.99
N GLY A 130 -18.33 -25.12 -12.28
CA GLY A 130 -19.24 -24.77 -13.36
C GLY A 130 -19.94 -23.41 -13.14
N GLU A 131 -20.26 -23.09 -11.89
CA GLU A 131 -20.87 -21.80 -11.50
C GLU A 131 -19.93 -20.63 -11.76
N ASP A 132 -18.64 -20.80 -11.37
CA ASP A 132 -17.60 -19.80 -11.64
C ASP A 132 -17.46 -19.51 -13.13
N CYS A 133 -17.58 -20.54 -13.96
CA CYS A 133 -17.55 -20.39 -15.40
C CYS A 133 -18.74 -19.63 -15.96
N SER A 134 -19.89 -19.66 -15.30
CA SER A 134 -21.05 -18.86 -15.70
C SER A 134 -20.80 -17.37 -15.43
N PHE A 135 -20.27 -17.04 -14.28
CA PHE A 135 -19.90 -15.66 -13.95
C PHE A 135 -18.77 -15.13 -14.85
N LEU A 136 -17.74 -15.92 -15.11
CA LEU A 136 -16.67 -15.56 -16.05
C LEU A 136 -17.16 -15.41 -17.51
N ARG A 137 -18.23 -16.11 -17.93
CA ARG A 137 -18.87 -15.90 -19.24
C ARG A 137 -19.61 -14.57 -19.31
N GLU A 138 -20.26 -14.16 -18.23
CA GLU A 138 -20.89 -12.83 -18.12
C GLU A 138 -19.83 -11.73 -18.30
N LEU A 139 -18.72 -11.82 -17.55
CA LEU A 139 -17.59 -10.90 -17.69
C LEU A 139 -17.04 -10.87 -19.13
N ALA A 140 -16.92 -12.05 -19.77
CA ALA A 140 -16.40 -12.16 -21.13
C ALA A 140 -17.33 -11.53 -22.19
N ARG A 141 -18.65 -11.59 -21.99
CA ARG A 141 -19.62 -10.91 -22.87
C ARG A 141 -19.54 -9.40 -22.74
N ARG A 142 -19.37 -8.89 -21.51
CA ARG A 142 -19.26 -7.45 -21.23
C ARG A 142 -17.96 -6.84 -21.79
N TYR A 143 -16.84 -7.56 -21.62
CA TYR A 143 -15.50 -7.07 -21.97
C TYR A 143 -14.74 -8.04 -22.90
N PRO A 144 -15.25 -8.29 -24.12
CA PRO A 144 -14.68 -9.31 -25.01
C PRO A 144 -13.24 -9.02 -25.44
N ALA A 145 -12.88 -7.75 -25.62
CA ALA A 145 -11.54 -7.30 -26.04
C ALA A 145 -10.52 -7.22 -24.90
N ALA A 146 -10.96 -7.30 -23.62
CA ALA A 146 -10.09 -7.11 -22.46
C ALA A 146 -9.54 -8.44 -21.92
N SER A 147 -8.74 -9.15 -22.73
CA SER A 147 -8.23 -10.50 -22.40
C SER A 147 -7.41 -10.52 -21.13
N TYR A 148 -6.56 -9.52 -20.90
CA TYR A 148 -5.73 -9.44 -19.69
C TYR A 148 -6.57 -9.20 -18.41
N PHE A 149 -7.56 -8.31 -18.49
CA PHE A 149 -8.52 -8.11 -17.40
C PHE A 149 -9.24 -9.42 -17.04
N ARG A 150 -9.82 -10.11 -18.04
CA ARG A 150 -10.50 -11.40 -17.85
C ARG A 150 -9.58 -12.48 -17.28
N PHE A 151 -8.34 -12.53 -17.73
CA PHE A 151 -7.35 -13.48 -17.22
C PHE A 151 -7.06 -13.25 -15.73
N LYS A 152 -6.84 -12.00 -15.32
CA LYS A 152 -6.57 -11.65 -13.93
C LYS A 152 -7.79 -11.89 -13.05
N CYS A 153 -8.99 -11.52 -13.50
CA CYS A 153 -10.24 -11.80 -12.79
C CYS A 153 -10.43 -13.30 -12.59
N MET A 154 -10.21 -14.13 -13.62
CA MET A 154 -10.29 -15.59 -13.51
C MET A 154 -9.30 -16.15 -12.51
N ALA A 155 -8.04 -15.70 -12.54
CA ALA A 155 -7.01 -16.18 -11.63
C ALA A 155 -7.33 -15.85 -10.17
N LYS A 156 -7.75 -14.60 -9.90
CA LYS A 156 -8.14 -14.16 -8.56
C LYS A 156 -9.42 -14.83 -8.07
N LEU A 157 -10.40 -15.01 -8.94
CA LEU A 157 -11.63 -15.76 -8.61
C LEU A 157 -11.30 -17.18 -8.17
N ALA A 158 -10.42 -17.89 -8.89
CA ALA A 158 -9.99 -19.25 -8.51
C ALA A 158 -9.35 -19.30 -7.12
N MET A 159 -8.63 -18.22 -6.70
CA MET A 159 -8.10 -18.09 -5.35
C MET A 159 -9.22 -17.94 -4.32
N TYR A 160 -10.19 -17.08 -4.56
CA TYR A 160 -11.33 -16.85 -3.66
C TYR A 160 -12.22 -18.10 -3.56
N ARG A 161 -12.44 -18.82 -4.67
CA ARG A 161 -13.13 -20.12 -4.64
C ARG A 161 -12.38 -21.12 -3.74
N SER A 162 -11.06 -21.19 -3.83
CA SER A 162 -10.25 -22.06 -2.96
C SER A 162 -10.37 -21.70 -1.49
N LEU A 163 -10.30 -20.40 -1.14
CA LEU A 163 -10.49 -19.93 0.23
C LEU A 163 -11.88 -20.31 0.76
N TYR A 164 -12.91 -20.04 -0.06
CA TYR A 164 -14.28 -20.38 0.30
C TYR A 164 -14.49 -21.89 0.50
N GLU A 165 -14.01 -22.72 -0.40
CA GLU A 165 -14.18 -24.18 -0.25
C GLU A 165 -13.38 -24.76 0.90
N THR A 166 -12.24 -24.16 1.22
CA THR A 166 -11.39 -24.62 2.33
C THR A 166 -11.98 -24.23 3.68
N TYR A 167 -12.42 -23.01 3.86
CA TYR A 167 -12.73 -22.42 5.18
C TYR A 167 -14.20 -22.06 5.41
N ARG A 168 -15.02 -21.98 4.34
CA ARG A 168 -16.42 -21.53 4.41
C ARG A 168 -16.62 -20.28 5.27
N PRO A 169 -15.85 -19.21 5.06
CA PRO A 169 -15.89 -18.03 5.92
C PRO A 169 -17.13 -17.19 5.66
N LYS A 170 -17.54 -16.40 6.66
CA LYS A 170 -18.56 -15.35 6.54
C LYS A 170 -18.00 -14.11 5.87
N ALA A 171 -16.68 -13.85 6.02
CA ALA A 171 -15.97 -12.72 5.43
C ALA A 171 -14.60 -13.11 4.88
N ILE A 172 -14.21 -12.49 3.77
CA ILE A 172 -12.83 -12.50 3.25
C ILE A 172 -12.26 -11.10 3.41
N ILE A 173 -11.20 -11.00 4.22
CA ILE A 173 -10.51 -9.75 4.55
C ILE A 173 -9.21 -9.70 3.75
N VAL A 174 -8.93 -8.58 3.09
CA VAL A 174 -7.76 -8.36 2.24
C VAL A 174 -7.17 -6.98 2.47
N SER A 175 -6.03 -6.72 1.83
CA SER A 175 -5.44 -5.38 1.69
C SER A 175 -5.09 -5.15 0.22
N GLU A 176 -6.11 -4.91 -0.60
CA GLU A 176 -6.02 -4.95 -2.08
C GLU A 176 -6.76 -3.77 -2.76
N GLU A 177 -6.88 -2.59 -2.14
CA GLU A 177 -7.50 -1.40 -2.75
C GLU A 177 -6.85 -1.00 -4.08
N TYR A 178 -5.58 -1.36 -4.27
CA TYR A 178 -4.84 -1.13 -5.51
C TYR A 178 -5.15 -2.16 -6.63
N SER A 179 -5.92 -3.18 -6.33
CA SER A 179 -6.21 -4.26 -7.28
C SER A 179 -7.47 -3.97 -8.08
N TYR A 180 -7.35 -3.84 -9.39
CA TYR A 180 -8.52 -3.66 -10.26
C TYR A 180 -9.46 -4.87 -10.30
N THR A 181 -9.11 -5.97 -9.64
CA THR A 181 -10.02 -7.10 -9.46
C THR A 181 -10.86 -6.98 -8.19
N ALA A 182 -10.62 -5.98 -7.33
CA ALA A 182 -11.28 -5.87 -6.03
C ALA A 182 -12.81 -5.82 -6.15
N SER A 183 -13.37 -4.85 -6.88
CA SER A 183 -14.82 -4.75 -7.04
C SER A 183 -15.45 -5.96 -7.76
N PHE A 184 -14.72 -6.57 -8.73
CA PHE A 184 -15.16 -7.84 -9.34
C PHE A 184 -15.25 -8.97 -8.30
N LEU A 185 -14.30 -9.03 -7.36
CA LEU A 185 -14.30 -10.03 -6.29
C LEU A 185 -15.34 -9.74 -5.21
N THR A 186 -15.66 -8.48 -4.97
CA THR A 186 -16.82 -8.09 -4.13
C THR A 186 -18.12 -8.65 -4.69
N GLU A 187 -18.37 -8.46 -6.00
CA GLU A 187 -19.53 -9.07 -6.67
C GLU A 187 -19.52 -10.62 -6.58
N TYR A 188 -18.34 -11.21 -6.70
CA TYR A 188 -18.23 -12.65 -6.55
C TYR A 188 -18.49 -13.13 -5.11
N CYS A 189 -18.01 -12.40 -4.11
CA CYS A 189 -18.29 -12.68 -2.69
C CYS A 189 -19.80 -12.60 -2.39
N HIS A 190 -20.51 -11.60 -2.94
CA HIS A 190 -21.97 -11.51 -2.81
C HIS A 190 -22.67 -12.77 -3.32
N ARG A 191 -22.23 -13.32 -4.46
CA ARG A 191 -22.78 -14.59 -5.02
C ARG A 191 -22.52 -15.80 -4.14
N LEU A 192 -21.49 -15.75 -3.28
CA LEU A 192 -21.18 -16.79 -2.30
C LEU A 192 -21.84 -16.55 -0.93
N GLY A 193 -22.48 -15.40 -0.72
CA GLY A 193 -23.01 -14.98 0.59
C GLY A 193 -21.90 -14.65 1.59
N VAL A 194 -20.77 -14.12 1.10
CA VAL A 194 -19.56 -13.79 1.88
C VAL A 194 -19.31 -12.29 1.80
N GLU A 195 -18.99 -11.67 2.92
CA GLU A 195 -18.61 -10.26 2.99
C GLU A 195 -17.17 -10.06 2.49
N HIS A 196 -16.92 -9.03 1.69
CA HIS A 196 -15.58 -8.68 1.19
C HIS A 196 -15.08 -7.40 1.85
N ILE A 197 -14.07 -7.52 2.71
CA ILE A 197 -13.58 -6.43 3.56
C ILE A 197 -12.15 -6.09 3.17
N ASN A 198 -11.86 -4.79 3.04
CA ASN A 198 -10.48 -4.30 2.87
C ASN A 198 -9.98 -3.62 4.13
N VAL A 199 -8.71 -3.87 4.48
CA VAL A 199 -7.99 -3.14 5.53
C VAL A 199 -6.78 -2.46 4.90
N MET A 200 -6.67 -1.15 5.08
CA MET A 200 -5.56 -0.38 4.53
C MET A 200 -4.25 -0.77 5.23
N HIS A 201 -3.19 -1.01 4.45
CA HIS A 201 -1.82 -1.13 4.95
C HIS A 201 -0.93 -0.09 4.28
N GLY A 202 -0.07 0.56 5.04
CA GLY A 202 0.82 1.60 4.54
C GLY A 202 0.10 2.87 4.06
N GLU A 203 0.84 3.94 3.93
CA GLU A 203 0.34 5.22 3.47
C GLU A 203 -0.09 5.22 2.01
N LYS A 204 -1.07 6.06 1.69
CA LYS A 204 -1.59 6.24 0.34
C LYS A 204 -1.40 7.67 -0.13
N LEU A 205 -1.12 7.77 -1.41
CA LEU A 205 -0.99 9.04 -2.14
C LEU A 205 -2.06 9.11 -3.21
N TYR A 206 -2.27 10.29 -3.80
CA TYR A 206 -3.15 10.43 -4.95
C TYR A 206 -2.60 9.62 -6.15
N TYR A 207 -3.15 8.45 -6.36
CA TYR A 207 -2.70 7.52 -7.39
C TYR A 207 -3.89 6.80 -8.03
N ILE A 208 -4.16 7.05 -9.31
CA ILE A 208 -5.33 6.48 -10.00
C ILE A 208 -5.32 4.95 -10.13
N ARG A 209 -4.23 4.29 -9.76
CA ARG A 209 -4.22 2.83 -9.57
C ARG A 209 -5.22 2.40 -8.49
N ASP A 210 -5.40 3.25 -7.48
CA ASP A 210 -6.22 3.00 -6.31
C ASP A 210 -7.62 3.67 -6.48
N SER A 211 -8.12 3.77 -7.72
CA SER A 211 -9.40 4.40 -8.05
C SER A 211 -10.54 3.38 -8.17
N PHE A 212 -11.77 3.86 -8.09
CA PHE A 212 -13.01 3.11 -8.38
C PHE A 212 -13.27 1.86 -7.54
N PHE A 213 -12.41 1.44 -6.65
CA PHE A 213 -12.63 0.22 -5.87
C PHE A 213 -13.90 0.31 -5.02
N CYS A 214 -14.51 -0.86 -4.80
CA CYS A 214 -15.65 -1.01 -3.92
C CYS A 214 -15.55 -2.36 -3.20
N PHE A 215 -15.57 -2.30 -1.88
CA PHE A 215 -15.70 -3.42 -0.96
C PHE A 215 -17.02 -3.26 -0.19
N ASP A 216 -17.44 -4.26 0.57
CA ASP A 216 -18.55 -4.09 1.51
C ASP A 216 -18.15 -3.17 2.65
N ARG A 217 -16.92 -3.33 3.15
CA ARG A 217 -16.28 -2.43 4.11
C ARG A 217 -14.82 -2.20 3.75
N CYS A 218 -14.35 -0.95 3.92
CA CYS A 218 -12.95 -0.57 3.74
C CYS A 218 -12.48 0.23 4.95
N TYR A 219 -11.58 -0.35 5.73
CA TYR A 219 -11.00 0.30 6.90
C TYR A 219 -9.81 1.16 6.51
N VAL A 220 -9.84 2.42 6.91
CA VAL A 220 -8.79 3.42 6.68
C VAL A 220 -8.38 4.05 8.00
N TRP A 221 -7.15 4.56 8.07
CA TRP A 221 -6.57 5.07 9.32
C TRP A 221 -7.10 6.45 9.72
N ASP A 222 -7.49 7.26 8.72
CA ASP A 222 -7.85 8.66 8.92
C ASP A 222 -8.95 9.08 7.94
N GLU A 223 -9.77 10.05 8.32
CA GLU A 223 -10.78 10.66 7.46
C GLU A 223 -10.17 11.29 6.20
N TYR A 224 -8.90 11.66 6.26
CA TYR A 224 -8.12 12.11 5.10
C TYR A 224 -8.09 11.08 3.99
N TYR A 225 -7.85 9.80 4.31
CA TYR A 225 -7.81 8.72 3.32
C TYR A 225 -9.19 8.44 2.74
N ARG A 226 -10.26 8.56 3.53
CA ARG A 226 -11.62 8.47 3.00
C ARG A 226 -11.84 9.55 1.93
N LYS A 227 -11.49 10.81 2.21
CA LYS A 227 -11.59 11.91 1.24
C LYS A 227 -10.74 11.67 0.00
N LEU A 228 -9.49 11.22 0.17
CA LEU A 228 -8.56 10.91 -0.91
C LEU A 228 -9.13 9.84 -1.86
N PHE A 229 -9.65 8.74 -1.30
CA PHE A 229 -10.22 7.66 -2.10
C PHE A 229 -11.55 8.06 -2.76
N CYS A 230 -12.36 8.89 -2.12
CA CYS A 230 -13.56 9.46 -2.76
C CYS A 230 -13.20 10.34 -3.96
N GLU A 231 -12.12 11.14 -3.88
CA GLU A 231 -11.61 11.89 -5.04
C GLU A 231 -11.10 10.95 -6.16
N LEU A 232 -10.60 9.78 -5.79
CA LEU A 232 -10.25 8.69 -6.72
C LEU A 232 -11.48 7.87 -7.16
N ARG A 233 -12.69 8.32 -6.84
CA ARG A 233 -13.98 7.73 -7.25
C ARG A 233 -14.23 6.33 -6.66
N ALA A 234 -13.61 5.99 -5.53
CA ALA A 234 -14.01 4.82 -4.75
C ALA A 234 -15.42 5.02 -4.15
N GLU A 235 -16.14 3.93 -3.87
CA GLU A 235 -17.49 3.98 -3.31
C GLU A 235 -17.49 4.62 -1.91
N PRO A 236 -18.19 5.76 -1.67
CA PRO A 236 -18.08 6.47 -0.39
C PRO A 236 -18.66 5.75 0.82
N THR A 237 -19.64 4.88 0.65
CA THR A 237 -20.38 4.23 1.74
C THR A 237 -19.60 3.10 2.43
N GLN A 238 -18.56 2.59 1.76
CA GLN A 238 -17.76 1.47 2.26
C GLN A 238 -16.82 1.81 3.43
N PHE A 239 -16.46 3.10 3.61
CA PHE A 239 -15.37 3.48 4.50
C PHE A 239 -15.72 3.41 5.99
N ARG A 240 -14.78 2.87 6.77
CA ARG A 240 -14.75 2.91 8.24
C ARG A 240 -13.40 3.46 8.66
N VAL A 241 -13.40 4.47 9.53
CA VAL A 241 -12.16 5.08 10.04
C VAL A 241 -11.83 4.42 11.37
N GLU A 242 -10.74 3.66 11.38
CA GLU A 242 -10.23 3.00 12.58
C GLU A 242 -8.73 2.74 12.45
N LEU A 243 -7.96 3.16 13.45
CA LEU A 243 -6.54 2.86 13.53
C LEU A 243 -6.33 1.37 13.88
N PRO A 244 -5.50 0.64 13.14
CA PRO A 244 -5.16 -0.72 13.49
C PRO A 244 -4.24 -0.78 14.72
N PRO A 245 -4.11 -1.93 15.40
CA PRO A 245 -3.21 -2.10 16.55
C PRO A 245 -1.78 -1.61 16.34
N SER A 246 -1.24 -1.81 15.12
CA SER A 246 0.11 -1.34 14.77
C SER A 246 0.27 0.18 14.73
N MET A 247 -0.84 0.94 14.75
CA MET A 247 -0.87 2.40 14.66
C MET A 247 -1.58 3.05 15.84
N GLN A 248 -1.92 2.30 16.90
CA GLN A 248 -2.50 2.88 18.12
C GLN A 248 -1.48 3.77 18.83
N PRO A 249 -1.94 4.86 19.50
CA PRO A 249 -1.10 5.63 20.40
C PRO A 249 -0.54 4.75 21.52
N TRP A 250 0.73 5.01 21.88
CA TRP A 250 1.38 4.34 22.99
C TRP A 250 1.20 5.10 24.30
N ASP A 251 1.37 4.42 25.44
CA ASP A 251 1.41 5.08 26.73
C ASP A 251 2.76 5.80 26.91
N ALA A 252 2.69 7.12 26.98
CA ALA A 252 3.87 7.99 27.05
C ALA A 252 4.15 8.55 28.46
N GLN A 253 3.42 8.09 29.51
CA GLN A 253 3.39 8.75 30.81
C GLN A 253 4.76 8.89 31.51
N ASP A 254 5.71 7.98 31.23
CA ASP A 254 7.00 7.92 31.92
C ASP A 254 8.24 8.02 30.97
N VAL A 255 8.06 8.42 29.72
CA VAL A 255 9.18 8.48 28.78
C VAL A 255 9.81 9.86 28.76
N GLU A 256 11.07 9.99 29.25
CA GLU A 256 11.83 11.20 29.20
C GLU A 256 12.18 11.60 27.76
N LYS A 257 12.01 12.89 27.42
CA LYS A 257 12.39 13.46 26.14
C LYS A 257 13.90 13.74 26.08
N ALA A 258 14.68 12.69 25.90
CA ALA A 258 16.15 12.73 25.93
C ALA A 258 16.79 13.22 24.62
N VAL A 259 16.05 13.22 23.51
CA VAL A 259 16.53 13.59 22.17
C VAL A 259 15.68 14.76 21.63
N ASP A 260 16.33 15.81 21.12
CA ASP A 260 15.60 16.94 20.55
C ASP A 260 15.11 16.60 19.13
N TYR A 261 15.98 16.00 18.30
CA TYR A 261 15.66 15.64 16.92
C TYR A 261 16.13 14.23 16.58
N THR A 262 15.25 13.38 16.06
CA THR A 262 15.65 12.08 15.47
C THR A 262 15.32 12.05 13.99
N TYR A 263 16.34 11.87 13.14
CA TYR A 263 16.16 11.71 11.70
C TYR A 263 15.97 10.24 11.35
N TYR A 264 14.83 9.90 10.73
CA TYR A 264 14.48 8.56 10.29
C TYR A 264 14.87 8.36 8.84
N LEU A 265 15.95 7.59 8.62
CA LEU A 265 16.44 7.25 7.29
C LEU A 265 15.55 6.22 6.60
N GLN A 266 15.54 6.25 5.27
CA GLN A 266 14.86 5.31 4.38
C GLN A 266 15.90 4.60 3.48
N ALA A 267 15.77 4.71 2.16
CA ALA A 267 16.66 4.13 1.16
C ALA A 267 17.51 5.22 0.48
N GLU A 268 18.14 6.08 1.29
CA GLU A 268 18.94 7.20 0.79
C GLU A 268 20.21 6.73 0.11
N THR A 269 20.55 7.41 -0.99
CA THR A 269 21.87 7.26 -1.63
C THR A 269 22.97 7.88 -0.76
N PRO A 270 24.25 7.48 -0.96
CA PRO A 270 25.36 8.09 -0.23
C PRO A 270 25.39 9.62 -0.33
N GLN A 271 25.06 10.19 -1.49
CA GLN A 271 25.03 11.64 -1.70
C GLN A 271 23.89 12.31 -0.89
N MET A 272 22.76 11.63 -0.74
CA MET A 272 21.66 12.12 0.11
C MET A 272 22.05 12.08 1.57
N LEU A 273 22.68 10.98 2.02
CA LEU A 273 23.19 10.86 3.39
C LEU A 273 24.21 11.95 3.73
N GLU A 274 25.11 12.32 2.81
CA GLU A 274 26.03 13.44 2.98
C GLU A 274 25.31 14.79 3.16
N LYS A 275 24.27 15.04 2.36
CA LYS A 275 23.45 16.24 2.52
C LYS A 275 22.73 16.29 3.86
N ILE A 276 22.14 15.15 4.29
CA ILE A 276 21.48 15.02 5.59
C ILE A 276 22.49 15.27 6.72
N ALA A 277 23.64 14.59 6.71
CA ALA A 277 24.67 14.74 7.73
C ALA A 277 25.11 16.20 7.89
N LYS A 278 25.36 16.89 6.77
CA LYS A 278 25.76 18.31 6.79
C LYS A 278 24.70 19.21 7.44
N ARG A 279 23.41 18.97 7.17
CA ARG A 279 22.30 19.76 7.73
C ARG A 279 22.11 19.48 9.22
N LEU A 280 22.17 18.21 9.61
CA LEU A 280 22.03 17.85 11.02
C LEU A 280 23.21 18.33 11.85
N GLN A 281 24.41 18.45 11.26
CA GLN A 281 25.55 19.13 11.91
C GLN A 281 25.28 20.62 12.15
N MET A 282 24.52 21.29 11.27
CA MET A 282 24.10 22.68 11.51
C MET A 282 23.16 22.75 12.72
N LEU A 283 22.15 21.89 12.82
CA LEU A 283 21.29 21.81 14.00
C LEU A 283 22.07 21.54 15.29
N ARG A 284 23.05 20.63 15.28
CA ARG A 284 23.88 20.34 16.47
C ARG A 284 24.69 21.52 16.96
N LYS A 285 25.06 22.48 16.11
CA LYS A 285 25.80 23.68 16.52
C LYS A 285 25.00 24.57 17.45
N SER A 286 23.67 24.51 17.43
CA SER A 286 22.80 25.20 18.40
C SER A 286 22.74 24.50 19.77
N GLY A 287 23.46 23.40 19.97
CA GLY A 287 23.56 22.68 21.24
C GLY A 287 22.49 21.63 21.48
N VAL A 288 21.67 21.32 20.46
CA VAL A 288 20.61 20.33 20.56
C VAL A 288 21.11 18.89 20.37
N VAL A 289 20.45 17.94 20.98
CA VAL A 289 20.73 16.48 20.85
C VAL A 289 20.06 15.94 19.60
N VAL A 290 20.85 15.40 18.67
CA VAL A 290 20.37 14.85 17.41
C VAL A 290 20.73 13.37 17.31
N ALA A 291 19.75 12.53 17.07
CA ALA A 291 19.92 11.09 16.80
C ALA A 291 19.58 10.75 15.34
N ILE A 292 20.14 9.64 14.87
CA ILE A 292 19.89 9.05 13.55
C ILE A 292 19.32 7.67 13.75
N ARG A 293 18.18 7.40 13.10
CA ARG A 293 17.60 6.06 13.08
C ARG A 293 17.64 5.48 11.67
N PRO A 294 18.54 4.52 11.39
CA PRO A 294 18.61 3.84 10.11
C PRO A 294 17.38 2.96 9.85
N HIS A 295 16.97 2.85 8.60
CA HIS A 295 15.95 1.88 8.22
C HIS A 295 16.46 0.45 8.34
N PRO A 296 15.72 -0.49 8.98
CA PRO A 296 16.22 -1.83 9.31
C PRO A 296 16.64 -2.68 8.10
N VAL A 297 16.09 -2.38 6.91
CA VAL A 297 16.30 -3.18 5.68
C VAL A 297 17.10 -2.41 4.62
N TYR A 298 16.89 -1.09 4.49
CA TYR A 298 17.37 -0.34 3.34
C TYR A 298 18.60 0.53 3.60
N SER A 299 18.92 0.85 4.86
CA SER A 299 20.08 1.68 5.16
C SER A 299 21.39 0.90 5.06
N ASP A 300 22.37 1.45 4.34
CA ASP A 300 23.77 0.97 4.38
C ASP A 300 24.46 1.40 5.67
N MET A 301 24.51 0.49 6.63
CA MET A 301 25.07 0.76 7.95
C MET A 301 26.55 1.17 7.95
N ALA A 302 27.33 0.74 6.95
CA ALA A 302 28.74 1.14 6.85
C ALA A 302 28.85 2.63 6.51
N THR A 303 28.08 3.09 5.52
CA THR A 303 28.00 4.51 5.15
C THR A 303 27.38 5.35 6.27
N VAL A 304 26.33 4.87 6.92
CA VAL A 304 25.70 5.58 8.06
C VAL A 304 26.69 5.80 9.18
N ARG A 305 27.39 4.76 9.66
CA ARG A 305 28.38 4.90 10.74
C ARG A 305 29.54 5.83 10.38
N ARG A 306 29.96 5.85 9.13
CA ARG A 306 31.02 6.74 8.65
C ARG A 306 30.57 8.21 8.61
N LEU A 307 29.38 8.51 8.10
CA LEU A 307 28.90 9.88 7.92
C LEU A 307 28.31 10.49 9.19
N PHE A 308 27.78 9.67 10.09
CA PHE A 308 27.12 10.09 11.33
C PHE A 308 27.88 9.65 12.58
N SER A 309 29.24 9.53 12.50
CA SER A 309 30.09 9.10 13.63
C SER A 309 29.93 9.96 14.88
N ASP A 310 29.59 11.23 14.72
CA ASP A 310 29.42 12.19 15.80
C ASP A 310 27.98 12.26 16.34
N PHE A 311 27.07 11.48 15.81
CA PHE A 311 25.66 11.45 16.20
C PHE A 311 25.35 10.18 17.00
N GLU A 312 24.31 10.23 17.79
CA GLU A 312 23.70 9.03 18.35
C GLU A 312 23.03 8.23 17.23
N ILE A 313 23.45 6.98 17.03
CA ILE A 313 22.85 6.08 16.02
C ILE A 313 21.99 5.06 16.74
N GLU A 314 20.67 5.15 16.57
CA GLU A 314 19.73 4.19 17.15
C GLU A 314 19.68 2.90 16.32
N VAL A 315 20.32 1.85 16.85
CA VAL A 315 20.25 0.52 16.22
C VAL A 315 18.91 -0.13 16.52
N ASN A 316 18.21 -0.58 15.46
CA ASN A 316 16.86 -1.15 15.59
C ASN A 316 16.76 -2.36 16.54
N ALA A 317 17.86 -3.12 16.72
CA ALA A 317 17.91 -4.24 17.64
C ALA A 317 18.01 -3.81 19.12
N GLU A 318 18.43 -2.58 19.39
CA GLU A 318 18.68 -2.04 20.74
C GLU A 318 17.58 -1.10 21.18
N VAL A 319 17.07 -0.27 20.26
CA VAL A 319 16.03 0.73 20.53
C VAL A 319 14.78 0.39 19.70
N GLY A 320 13.68 0.04 20.35
CA GLY A 320 12.38 -0.17 19.70
C GLY A 320 11.86 1.11 19.04
N ILE A 321 10.97 0.98 18.05
CA ILE A 321 10.39 2.14 17.33
C ILE A 321 9.59 3.04 18.28
N GLU A 322 8.84 2.45 19.19
CA GLU A 322 8.05 3.13 20.22
C GLU A 322 8.95 4.01 21.09
N THR A 323 9.98 3.40 21.70
CA THR A 323 10.96 4.12 22.53
C THR A 323 11.63 5.25 21.77
N SER A 324 12.05 4.98 20.52
CA SER A 324 12.68 5.98 19.65
C SER A 324 11.79 7.21 19.43
N ILE A 325 10.52 7.00 19.08
CA ILE A 325 9.57 8.09 18.85
C ILE A 325 9.25 8.80 20.17
N LEU A 326 8.94 8.07 21.24
CA LEU A 326 8.49 8.67 22.50
C LEU A 326 9.57 9.46 23.21
N ARG A 327 10.85 9.08 23.11
CA ARG A 327 11.98 9.83 23.72
C ARG A 327 12.41 11.07 22.92
N THR A 328 11.89 11.24 21.69
CA THR A 328 12.22 12.33 20.79
C THR A 328 11.23 13.47 20.90
N ARG A 329 11.69 14.73 20.81
CA ARG A 329 10.81 15.93 20.72
C ARG A 329 10.30 16.13 19.30
N HIS A 330 11.19 16.02 18.30
CA HIS A 330 10.90 16.27 16.89
C HIS A 330 11.41 15.14 16.02
N VAL A 331 10.53 14.49 15.32
CA VAL A 331 10.88 13.43 14.35
C VAL A 331 11.06 14.05 12.97
N ILE A 332 12.21 13.82 12.33
CA ILE A 332 12.53 14.35 11.00
C ILE A 332 12.47 13.23 9.95
N GLY A 333 11.93 13.53 8.79
CA GLY A 333 11.94 12.67 7.60
C GLY A 333 11.19 13.30 6.44
N LEU A 334 11.21 12.66 5.27
CA LEU A 334 10.48 13.14 4.09
C LEU A 334 9.17 12.37 3.86
N TYR A 335 9.27 11.05 3.76
CA TYR A 335 8.14 10.19 3.43
C TYR A 335 8.26 8.85 4.16
N SER A 336 7.53 8.68 5.25
CA SER A 336 7.57 7.49 6.09
C SER A 336 6.34 7.37 6.96
N THR A 337 5.84 6.15 7.16
CA THR A 337 4.78 5.83 8.13
C THR A 337 5.15 6.25 9.56
N VAL A 338 6.43 6.33 9.86
CA VAL A 338 6.93 6.82 11.17
C VAL A 338 6.47 8.24 11.45
N LEU A 339 6.40 9.12 10.43
CA LEU A 339 5.95 10.50 10.62
C LEU A 339 4.48 10.55 11.04
N TYR A 340 3.62 9.75 10.41
CA TYR A 340 2.22 9.64 10.82
C TYR A 340 2.08 9.01 12.20
N GLN A 341 2.88 7.98 12.51
CA GLN A 341 2.90 7.36 13.84
C GLN A 341 3.39 8.33 14.92
N SER A 342 4.35 9.20 14.61
CA SER A 342 4.79 10.28 15.51
C SER A 342 3.67 11.29 15.75
N HIS A 343 2.96 11.70 14.70
CA HIS A 343 1.83 12.61 14.80
C HIS A 343 0.72 12.09 15.74
N ILE A 344 0.32 10.83 15.60
CA ILE A 344 -0.72 10.23 16.46
C ILE A 344 -0.26 10.03 17.92
N ASN A 345 1.05 10.00 18.16
CA ASN A 345 1.66 9.97 19.50
C ASN A 345 2.02 11.36 20.03
N HIS A 346 1.51 12.43 19.42
CA HIS A 346 1.73 13.82 19.82
C HIS A 346 3.21 14.23 19.85
N VAL A 347 4.05 13.61 19.03
CA VAL A 347 5.44 14.00 18.79
C VAL A 347 5.48 14.92 17.58
N SER A 348 6.18 16.06 17.70
CA SER A 348 6.31 17.03 16.62
C SER A 348 6.98 16.42 15.38
N VAL A 349 6.47 16.79 14.21
CA VAL A 349 6.97 16.27 12.93
C VAL A 349 7.63 17.39 12.14
N VAL A 350 8.82 17.13 11.65
CA VAL A 350 9.58 17.99 10.74
C VAL A 350 9.73 17.29 9.41
N ILE A 351 9.29 17.93 8.34
CA ILE A 351 9.43 17.40 6.98
C ILE A 351 10.74 17.91 6.36
N ASP A 352 11.57 17.00 5.86
CA ASP A 352 12.79 17.36 5.13
C ASP A 352 12.47 17.81 3.70
N ASP A 353 12.26 19.08 3.51
CA ASP A 353 12.03 19.73 2.22
C ASP A 353 13.32 20.09 1.46
N LEU A 354 14.49 19.82 2.04
CA LEU A 354 15.79 20.24 1.52
C LEU A 354 16.58 19.14 0.82
N THR A 355 16.55 17.90 1.33
CA THR A 355 17.39 16.81 0.81
C THR A 355 16.97 16.42 -0.59
N GLU A 356 15.67 16.30 -0.83
CA GLU A 356 15.07 15.99 -2.13
C GLU A 356 13.92 16.97 -2.44
N PRO A 357 14.21 18.23 -2.81
CA PRO A 357 13.17 19.25 -3.02
C PRO A 357 12.18 18.89 -4.13
N GLU A 358 12.63 18.17 -5.17
CA GLU A 358 11.75 17.67 -6.23
C GLU A 358 10.79 16.60 -5.69
N ARG A 359 11.28 15.68 -4.87
CA ARG A 359 10.45 14.66 -4.22
C ARG A 359 9.44 15.29 -3.27
N PHE A 360 9.84 16.26 -2.47
CA PHE A 360 8.94 17.03 -1.62
C PHE A 360 7.83 17.70 -2.43
N ALA A 361 8.16 18.36 -3.55
CA ALA A 361 7.18 18.97 -4.44
C ALA A 361 6.21 17.93 -5.05
N GLN A 362 6.72 16.73 -5.41
CA GLN A 362 5.88 15.61 -5.87
C GLN A 362 4.93 15.14 -4.77
N LEU A 363 5.40 14.93 -3.54
CA LEU A 363 4.57 14.51 -2.40
C LEU A 363 3.45 15.51 -2.11
N ARG A 364 3.72 16.81 -2.22
CA ARG A 364 2.70 17.87 -2.11
C ARG A 364 1.62 17.69 -3.19
N SER A 365 2.01 17.51 -4.44
CA SER A 365 1.06 17.32 -5.54
C SER A 365 0.28 16.00 -5.44
N LEU A 366 0.92 14.94 -4.92
CA LEU A 366 0.33 13.62 -4.66
C LEU A 366 -0.47 13.57 -3.35
N ARG A 367 -0.63 14.68 -2.65
CA ARG A 367 -1.44 14.79 -1.45
C ARG A 367 -0.98 13.85 -0.33
N TYR A 368 0.28 13.96 0.04
CA TYR A 368 0.81 13.23 1.19
C TYR A 368 0.16 13.73 2.49
N ILE A 369 -0.39 12.82 3.28
CA ILE A 369 -1.16 13.14 4.49
C ILE A 369 -0.39 14.03 5.48
N MET A 370 0.92 13.82 5.64
CA MET A 370 1.70 14.60 6.61
C MET A 370 1.86 16.06 6.22
N LEU A 371 1.62 16.44 4.96
CA LEU A 371 1.56 17.83 4.52
C LEU A 371 0.19 18.50 4.78
N ASP A 372 -0.81 17.73 5.22
CA ASP A 372 -2.13 18.20 5.68
C ASP A 372 -2.22 18.24 7.22
N LYS A 373 -1.34 17.51 7.92
CA LYS A 373 -1.25 17.50 9.39
C LYS A 373 -0.31 18.60 9.88
N PRO A 374 -0.38 19.02 11.15
CA PRO A 374 0.60 19.94 11.74
C PRO A 374 2.03 19.43 11.58
N HIS A 375 2.90 20.23 10.98
CA HIS A 375 4.31 19.92 10.77
C HIS A 375 5.14 21.21 10.66
N GLU A 376 6.44 21.08 10.84
CA GLU A 376 7.44 22.10 10.53
C GLU A 376 8.24 21.69 9.29
N LEU A 377 8.94 22.63 8.68
CA LEU A 377 9.87 22.35 7.58
C LEU A 377 11.32 22.43 8.09
N LEU A 378 12.16 21.51 7.64
CA LEU A 378 13.58 21.51 7.98
C LEU A 378 14.26 22.81 7.53
N SER A 379 13.83 23.39 6.39
CA SER A 379 14.31 24.68 5.92
C SER A 379 14.01 25.84 6.87
N ALA A 380 12.86 25.82 7.54
CA ALA A 380 12.49 26.86 8.52
C ALA A 380 13.39 26.78 9.76
N LEU A 381 13.61 25.59 10.31
CA LEU A 381 14.49 25.39 11.46
C LEU A 381 15.92 25.87 11.21
N LEU A 382 16.45 25.63 10.01
CA LEU A 382 17.83 26.02 9.65
C LEU A 382 17.97 27.53 9.32
N GLN A 383 16.88 28.26 9.07
CA GLN A 383 16.91 29.71 8.84
C GLN A 383 16.89 30.50 10.14
N GLU A 384 16.26 30.00 11.20
CA GLU A 384 16.23 30.65 12.52
C GLU A 384 17.61 30.66 13.22
N ASP A 385 18.53 29.72 12.82
CA ASP A 385 19.88 29.63 13.37
C ASP A 385 20.93 30.51 12.64
N LEU A 386 20.56 31.29 11.62
CA LEU A 386 21.46 32.25 10.98
C LEU A 386 21.43 33.56 11.77
N PRO A 387 22.51 33.96 12.46
CA PRO A 387 22.58 35.25 13.12
C PRO A 387 22.42 36.38 12.07
N THR A 388 21.39 37.23 12.25
CA THR A 388 21.16 38.48 11.51
C THR A 388 22.36 39.41 11.58
#